data_95e8b0d9cc56cbda0ec75c027833e877
#
_entry.id   95e8b0d9cc56cbda0ec75c027833e877
#
_cell.length_a   1.000
_cell.length_b   1.000
_cell.length_c   1.000
_cell.angle_alpha   90.00
_cell.angle_beta   90.00
_cell.angle_gamma   90.00
#
_symmetry.space_group_name_H-M   'P 1'
#
loop_
_entity.id
_entity.type
_entity.pdbx_description
1 polymer ?
#
loop_
_entity_poly.entity_id
_entity_poly.type
_entity_poly.pdbx_seq_one_letter_code
_entity_poly.pdbx_strand_id
1 'polypeptide(L)'
;DFTGMMEYSIGKFLNLKVNTNASLMTEAHCHALLCGGARTIVFSADAAEEPLYSQLRVNGKLDRVLRNIERFQNIRETQYSSCPIISRVSGVLVKEFQNMESMKNLWGGLVDQISFVKYNPWENVYDSPLSQVSQPCSDLWRRMFIWFDGTVNPCDTDYKSMLKVGNVKDQPLTKMWRNKDYNLLRETHLSKQRKGLSPCNRCVVV
;
A
#
# COMPACT_ATOMS: atom_id res chain seq x y z
N ASP A 1 8.79 -15.84 -2.51
CA ASP A 1 10.21 -15.61 -2.20
C ASP A 1 10.50 -14.09 -2.11
N PHE A 2 10.36 -13.54 -0.90
CA PHE A 2 10.53 -12.09 -0.67
C PHE A 2 12.00 -11.66 -0.85
N THR A 3 12.95 -12.44 -0.36
CA THR A 3 14.38 -12.12 -0.46
C THR A 3 14.84 -12.05 -1.91
N GLY A 4 14.48 -13.04 -2.72
CA GLY A 4 14.78 -13.03 -4.17
C GLY A 4 14.12 -11.85 -4.91
N MET A 5 12.91 -11.44 -4.51
CA MET A 5 12.29 -10.23 -5.08
C MET A 5 13.09 -8.96 -4.73
N MET A 6 13.58 -8.85 -3.49
CA MET A 6 14.41 -7.70 -3.07
C MET A 6 15.75 -7.69 -3.79
N GLU A 7 16.43 -8.83 -3.92
CA GLU A 7 17.67 -8.98 -4.68
C GLU A 7 17.48 -8.59 -6.15
N TYR A 8 16.41 -9.07 -6.77
CA TYR A 8 16.07 -8.72 -8.15
C TYR A 8 15.81 -7.22 -8.33
N SER A 9 15.31 -6.54 -7.32
CA SER A 9 14.94 -5.12 -7.41
C SER A 9 16.12 -4.14 -7.36
N ILE A 10 17.31 -4.59 -6.98
CA ILE A 10 18.51 -3.75 -6.85
C ILE A 10 18.77 -2.97 -8.12
N GLY A 11 18.83 -1.65 -8.01
CA GLY A 11 19.12 -0.74 -9.13
C GLY A 11 18.04 -0.63 -10.21
N LYS A 12 16.89 -1.32 -10.07
CA LYS A 12 15.82 -1.30 -11.09
C LYS A 12 14.75 -0.23 -10.87
N PHE A 13 14.66 0.31 -9.67
CA PHE A 13 13.61 1.28 -9.30
C PHE A 13 14.21 2.56 -8.75
N LEU A 14 13.68 3.71 -9.16
CA LEU A 14 14.07 5.01 -8.63
C LEU A 14 13.68 5.17 -7.16
N ASN A 15 12.53 4.64 -6.80
CA ASN A 15 12.00 4.68 -5.44
C ASN A 15 11.20 3.39 -5.16
N LEU A 16 11.81 2.47 -4.44
CA LEU A 16 11.18 1.24 -4.01
C LEU A 16 10.65 1.42 -2.59
N LYS A 17 9.34 1.20 -2.44
CA LYS A 17 8.65 1.21 -1.15
C LYS A 17 8.06 -0.16 -0.86
N VAL A 18 8.28 -0.67 0.34
CA VAL A 18 7.74 -1.94 0.80
C VAL A 18 6.76 -1.69 1.93
N ASN A 19 5.54 -2.21 1.82
CA ASN A 19 4.54 -2.21 2.89
C ASN A 19 4.42 -3.62 3.46
N THR A 20 4.44 -3.76 4.78
CA THR A 20 4.33 -5.03 5.48
C THR A 20 3.56 -4.88 6.80
N ASN A 21 2.90 -5.93 7.25
CA ASN A 21 2.37 -5.99 8.62
C ASN A 21 3.43 -6.43 9.65
N ALA A 22 4.65 -6.69 9.21
CA ALA A 22 5.80 -7.15 10.00
C ALA A 22 5.61 -8.46 10.79
N SER A 23 4.46 -9.11 10.74
CA SER A 23 4.16 -10.30 11.57
C SER A 23 5.09 -11.49 11.30
N LEU A 24 5.55 -11.66 10.06
CA LEU A 24 6.41 -12.76 9.61
C LEU A 24 7.82 -12.28 9.23
N MET A 25 8.19 -11.07 9.62
CA MET A 25 9.49 -10.51 9.27
C MET A 25 10.62 -11.23 10.02
N THR A 26 11.52 -11.82 9.25
CA THR A 26 12.71 -12.52 9.75
C THR A 26 13.96 -11.65 9.63
N GLU A 27 15.08 -12.09 10.19
CA GLU A 27 16.38 -11.44 10.02
C GLU A 27 16.80 -11.40 8.54
N ALA A 28 16.62 -12.50 7.80
CA ALA A 28 16.89 -12.54 6.36
C ALA A 28 16.06 -11.50 5.58
N HIS A 29 14.80 -11.28 5.97
CA HIS A 29 13.97 -10.23 5.36
C HIS A 29 14.51 -8.83 5.69
N CYS A 30 15.04 -8.59 6.91
CA CYS A 30 15.66 -7.32 7.28
C CYS A 30 16.89 -7.04 6.40
N HIS A 31 17.79 -8.00 6.27
CA HIS A 31 18.97 -7.87 5.41
C HIS A 31 18.58 -7.62 3.95
N ALA A 32 17.62 -8.37 3.41
CA ALA A 32 17.16 -8.19 2.04
C ALA A 32 16.59 -6.77 1.80
N LEU A 33 15.85 -6.21 2.75
CA LEU A 33 15.34 -4.84 2.67
C LEU A 33 16.47 -3.79 2.68
N LEU A 34 17.44 -3.97 3.57
CA LEU A 34 18.54 -3.03 3.76
C LEU A 34 19.54 -3.05 2.60
N CYS A 35 19.75 -4.20 1.97
CA CYS A 35 20.60 -4.37 0.78
C CYS A 35 19.85 -4.14 -0.53
N GLY A 36 18.52 -4.40 -0.57
CA GLY A 36 17.72 -4.45 -1.79
C GLY A 36 17.35 -3.08 -2.41
N GLY A 37 17.87 -1.98 -1.87
CA GLY A 37 17.65 -0.64 -2.42
C GLY A 37 16.27 -0.05 -2.12
N ALA A 38 15.54 -0.61 -1.16
CA ALA A 38 14.30 0.00 -0.69
C ALA A 38 14.57 1.38 -0.08
N ARG A 39 13.82 2.40 -0.51
CA ARG A 39 13.89 3.76 0.04
C ARG A 39 13.03 3.92 1.28
N THR A 40 11.95 3.15 1.37
CA THR A 40 11.02 3.23 2.49
C THR A 40 10.46 1.85 2.81
N ILE A 41 10.52 1.48 4.08
CA ILE A 41 9.72 0.39 4.62
C ILE A 41 8.57 0.96 5.44
N VAL A 42 7.35 0.47 5.21
CA VAL A 42 6.16 0.88 5.95
C VAL A 42 5.60 -0.31 6.70
N PHE A 43 5.56 -0.19 8.00
CA PHE A 43 4.93 -1.13 8.90
C PHE A 43 3.47 -0.73 9.10
N SER A 44 2.55 -1.62 8.75
CA SER A 44 1.11 -1.36 8.88
C SER A 44 0.64 -1.71 10.28
N ALA A 45 0.26 -0.69 11.08
CA ALA A 45 -0.22 -0.87 12.44
C ALA A 45 -1.32 0.15 12.79
N ASP A 46 -2.42 -0.32 13.36
CA ASP A 46 -3.63 0.49 13.59
C ASP A 46 -3.93 0.71 15.07
N ALA A 47 -3.14 0.16 15.98
CA ALA A 47 -3.30 0.36 17.43
C ALA A 47 -1.96 0.30 18.16
N ALA A 48 -1.93 0.82 19.39
CA ALA A 48 -0.80 0.81 20.31
C ALA A 48 -0.99 -0.14 21.51
N GLU A 49 -2.12 -0.82 21.60
CA GLU A 49 -2.48 -1.69 22.71
C GLU A 49 -2.99 -3.03 22.21
N GLU A 50 -2.56 -4.13 22.85
CA GLU A 50 -2.82 -5.50 22.35
C GLU A 50 -4.31 -5.84 22.16
N PRO A 51 -5.25 -5.51 23.06
CA PRO A 51 -6.66 -5.86 22.83
C PRO A 51 -7.21 -5.24 21.54
N LEU A 52 -6.90 -3.97 21.30
CA LEU A 52 -7.35 -3.26 20.12
C LEU A 52 -6.57 -3.71 18.87
N TYR A 53 -5.26 -3.93 19.00
CA TYR A 53 -4.42 -4.40 17.89
C TYR A 53 -4.93 -5.72 17.33
N SER A 54 -5.16 -6.73 18.18
CA SER A 54 -5.68 -8.04 17.78
C SER A 54 -7.08 -7.97 17.17
N GLN A 55 -7.91 -7.01 17.62
CA GLN A 55 -9.24 -6.79 17.06
C GLN A 55 -9.20 -6.20 15.65
N LEU A 56 -8.31 -5.21 15.40
CA LEU A 56 -8.19 -4.54 14.11
C LEU A 56 -7.34 -5.36 13.12
N ARG A 57 -6.37 -6.12 13.63
CA ARG A 57 -5.48 -6.98 12.86
C ARG A 57 -5.72 -8.44 13.25
N VAL A 58 -6.77 -9.04 12.69
CA VAL A 58 -7.18 -10.42 13.01
C VAL A 58 -5.98 -11.37 12.96
N ASN A 59 -5.78 -12.15 14.02
CA ASN A 59 -4.61 -13.01 14.25
C ASN A 59 -3.27 -12.25 14.41
N GLY A 60 -3.26 -10.92 14.42
CA GLY A 60 -2.09 -10.11 14.74
C GLY A 60 -1.74 -10.20 16.24
N LYS A 61 -0.45 -10.08 16.55
CA LYS A 61 0.08 -9.98 17.91
C LYS A 61 1.01 -8.78 17.97
N LEU A 62 0.64 -7.77 18.76
CA LEU A 62 1.37 -6.51 18.85
C LEU A 62 2.82 -6.74 19.30
N ASP A 63 3.03 -7.54 20.32
CA ASP A 63 4.36 -7.84 20.87
C ASP A 63 5.30 -8.51 19.84
N ARG A 64 4.75 -9.35 18.95
CA ARG A 64 5.52 -9.94 17.84
C ARG A 64 5.94 -8.88 16.82
N VAL A 65 5.03 -7.99 16.47
CA VAL A 65 5.30 -6.93 15.51
C VAL A 65 6.33 -5.96 16.07
N LEU A 66 6.21 -5.58 17.34
CA LEU A 66 7.20 -4.75 18.03
C LEU A 66 8.59 -5.37 17.98
N ARG A 67 8.74 -6.63 18.43
CA ARG A 67 10.03 -7.34 18.37
C ARG A 67 10.62 -7.41 16.96
N ASN A 68 9.78 -7.57 15.95
CA ASN A 68 10.25 -7.64 14.56
C ASN A 68 10.71 -6.29 14.04
N ILE A 69 10.03 -5.20 14.43
CA ILE A 69 10.45 -3.83 14.09
C ILE A 69 11.73 -3.45 14.85
N GLU A 70 11.81 -3.75 16.14
CA GLU A 70 13.02 -3.55 16.95
C GLU A 70 14.23 -4.30 16.37
N ARG A 71 14.04 -5.55 15.95
CA ARG A 71 15.08 -6.31 15.25
C ARG A 71 15.53 -5.63 13.97
N PHE A 72 14.60 -5.13 13.14
CA PHE A 72 14.93 -4.40 11.94
C PHE A 72 15.76 -3.15 12.25
N GLN A 73 15.36 -2.37 13.24
CA GLN A 73 16.08 -1.15 13.64
C GLN A 73 17.48 -1.48 14.18
N ASN A 74 17.59 -2.49 15.05
CA ASN A 74 18.89 -2.91 15.58
C ASN A 74 19.86 -3.36 14.46
N ILE A 75 19.39 -4.15 13.50
CA ILE A 75 20.22 -4.57 12.34
C ILE A 75 20.59 -3.35 11.51
N ARG A 76 19.66 -2.44 11.25
CA ARG A 76 19.93 -1.20 10.50
C ARG A 76 21.02 -0.37 11.18
N GLU A 77 20.91 -0.15 12.48
CA GLU A 77 21.84 0.69 13.25
C GLU A 77 23.23 0.05 13.38
N THR A 78 23.28 -1.24 13.64
CA THR A 78 24.54 -1.93 13.92
C THR A 78 25.31 -2.36 12.66
N GLN A 79 24.61 -2.71 11.58
CA GLN A 79 25.24 -3.32 10.39
C GLN A 79 25.07 -2.47 9.12
N TYR A 80 24.08 -1.56 9.10
CA TYR A 80 23.74 -0.76 7.90
C TYR A 80 23.52 0.71 8.24
N SER A 81 24.34 1.29 9.12
CA SER A 81 24.19 2.67 9.63
C SER A 81 24.17 3.74 8.53
N SER A 82 24.77 3.47 7.37
CA SER A 82 24.75 4.37 6.21
C SER A 82 23.59 4.12 5.24
N CYS A 83 22.73 3.12 5.49
CA CYS A 83 21.61 2.81 4.62
C CYS A 83 20.54 3.92 4.72
N PRO A 84 20.15 4.55 3.59
CA PRO A 84 19.23 5.70 3.60
C PRO A 84 17.75 5.30 3.70
N ILE A 85 17.45 4.06 4.05
CA ILE A 85 16.08 3.57 4.16
C ILE A 85 15.33 4.30 5.29
N ILE A 86 14.14 4.78 4.97
CA ILE A 86 13.22 5.38 5.95
C ILE A 86 12.25 4.33 6.45
N SER A 87 12.21 4.13 7.75
CA SER A 87 11.21 3.30 8.42
C SER A 87 9.98 4.14 8.79
N ARG A 88 8.79 3.63 8.51
CA ARG A 88 7.54 4.33 8.82
C ARG A 88 6.51 3.36 9.40
N VAL A 89 5.78 3.78 10.40
CA VAL A 89 4.52 3.15 10.77
C VAL A 89 3.38 3.92 10.09
N SER A 90 2.50 3.18 9.41
CA SER A 90 1.27 3.71 8.84
C SER A 90 0.07 2.95 9.38
N GLY A 91 -0.94 3.67 9.83
CA GLY A 91 -2.17 3.10 10.36
C GLY A 91 -3.42 3.83 9.88
N VAL A 92 -4.55 3.14 10.00
CA VAL A 92 -5.87 3.65 9.66
C VAL A 92 -6.68 3.86 10.92
N LEU A 93 -7.25 5.04 11.07
CA LEU A 93 -8.16 5.38 12.16
C LEU A 93 -9.57 4.94 11.79
N VAL A 94 -9.96 3.76 12.27
CA VAL A 94 -11.26 3.13 11.98
C VAL A 94 -12.28 3.46 13.05
N LYS A 95 -11.85 3.65 14.30
CA LYS A 95 -12.71 3.80 15.47
C LYS A 95 -12.29 5.01 16.29
N GLU A 96 -13.27 5.68 16.92
CA GLU A 96 -13.03 6.87 17.75
C GLU A 96 -12.17 6.60 18.99
N PHE A 97 -12.13 5.36 19.46
CA PHE A 97 -11.33 4.98 20.63
C PHE A 97 -9.88 4.60 20.33
N GLN A 98 -9.41 4.73 19.09
CA GLN A 98 -7.99 4.63 18.78
C GLN A 98 -7.27 5.87 19.34
N ASN A 99 -6.49 5.68 20.41
CA ASN A 99 -5.79 6.77 21.06
C ASN A 99 -4.56 7.20 20.25
N MET A 100 -4.65 8.38 19.63
CA MET A 100 -3.58 8.93 18.80
C MET A 100 -2.31 9.26 19.57
N GLU A 101 -2.43 9.64 20.84
CA GLU A 101 -1.26 9.95 21.66
C GLU A 101 -0.50 8.67 22.00
N SER A 102 -1.19 7.62 22.46
CA SER A 102 -0.59 6.30 22.68
C SER A 102 0.08 5.77 21.41
N MET A 103 -0.56 5.93 20.24
CA MET A 103 0.02 5.52 18.97
C MET A 103 1.29 6.32 18.62
N LYS A 104 1.28 7.63 18.83
CA LYS A 104 2.47 8.48 18.59
C LYS A 104 3.61 8.12 19.54
N ASN A 105 3.29 7.89 20.82
CA ASN A 105 4.29 7.56 21.82
C ASN A 105 4.94 6.20 21.56
N LEU A 106 4.14 5.17 21.29
CA LEU A 106 4.66 3.83 21.04
C LEU A 106 5.47 3.79 19.72
N TRP A 107 4.83 4.18 18.61
CA TRP A 107 5.40 4.00 17.29
C TRP A 107 6.47 5.05 16.95
N GLY A 108 6.32 6.28 17.46
CA GLY A 108 7.28 7.36 17.21
C GLY A 108 8.65 7.12 17.84
N GLY A 109 8.73 6.31 18.90
CA GLY A 109 9.99 5.88 19.49
C GLY A 109 10.71 4.75 18.75
N LEU A 110 10.01 4.09 17.81
CA LEU A 110 10.51 2.90 17.11
C LEU A 110 10.89 3.14 15.66
N VAL A 111 10.36 4.16 15.02
CA VAL A 111 10.55 4.39 13.57
C VAL A 111 10.83 5.86 13.25
N ASP A 112 11.39 6.12 12.07
CA ASP A 112 11.72 7.49 11.64
C ASP A 112 10.47 8.35 11.39
N GLN A 113 9.36 7.74 10.98
CA GLN A 113 8.14 8.47 10.63
C GLN A 113 6.89 7.71 11.05
N ILE A 114 5.84 8.45 11.42
CA ILE A 114 4.49 7.91 11.64
C ILE A 114 3.48 8.64 10.75
N SER A 115 2.46 7.92 10.28
CA SER A 115 1.40 8.46 9.44
C SER A 115 0.09 7.74 9.72
N PHE A 116 -0.92 8.48 10.16
CA PHE A 116 -2.24 7.93 10.40
C PHE A 116 -3.26 8.65 9.54
N VAL A 117 -4.12 7.88 8.87
CA VAL A 117 -5.16 8.39 7.99
C VAL A 117 -6.53 7.94 8.48
N LYS A 118 -7.55 8.76 8.24
CA LYS A 118 -8.93 8.34 8.51
C LYS A 118 -9.32 7.19 7.58
N TYR A 119 -10.09 6.27 8.12
CA TYR A 119 -10.66 5.18 7.34
C TYR A 119 -11.53 5.73 6.21
N ASN A 120 -11.32 5.20 5.02
CA ASN A 120 -12.15 5.45 3.86
C ASN A 120 -12.67 4.07 3.38
N PRO A 121 -13.99 3.82 3.40
CA PRO A 121 -14.58 2.51 3.08
C PRO A 121 -14.56 2.20 1.58
N TRP A 122 -13.39 2.28 0.96
CA TRP A 122 -13.19 2.01 -0.46
C TRP A 122 -13.53 0.56 -0.86
N GLU A 123 -13.43 -0.38 0.08
CA GLU A 123 -13.84 -1.78 -0.11
C GLU A 123 -15.34 -1.95 -0.35
N ASN A 124 -16.14 -0.95 0.01
CA ASN A 124 -17.57 -0.95 -0.23
C ASN A 124 -17.98 -0.15 -1.48
N VAL A 125 -17.02 0.23 -2.33
CA VAL A 125 -17.29 1.11 -3.46
C VAL A 125 -18.42 0.61 -4.37
N TYR A 126 -18.52 -0.71 -4.56
CA TYR A 126 -19.56 -1.29 -5.41
C TYR A 126 -20.98 -1.19 -4.84
N ASP A 127 -21.12 -1.04 -3.54
CA ASP A 127 -22.37 -0.92 -2.82
C ASP A 127 -22.63 0.52 -2.32
N SER A 128 -21.66 1.43 -2.54
CA SER A 128 -21.78 2.83 -2.20
C SER A 128 -22.84 3.53 -3.06
N PRO A 129 -23.48 4.61 -2.58
CA PRO A 129 -24.36 5.45 -3.39
C PRO A 129 -23.65 6.00 -4.63
N LEU A 130 -24.42 6.32 -5.67
CA LEU A 130 -23.89 6.98 -6.86
C LEU A 130 -23.26 8.32 -6.50
N SER A 131 -22.05 8.53 -6.98
CA SER A 131 -21.29 9.77 -6.78
C SER A 131 -21.71 10.84 -7.77
N GLN A 132 -21.69 12.10 -7.34
CA GLN A 132 -21.88 13.26 -8.23
C GLN A 132 -20.56 13.74 -8.83
N VAL A 133 -19.42 13.11 -8.49
CA VAL A 133 -18.10 13.46 -9.01
C VAL A 133 -18.05 13.22 -10.52
N SER A 134 -17.72 14.27 -11.28
CA SER A 134 -17.56 14.23 -12.73
C SER A 134 -16.11 14.46 -13.16
N GLN A 135 -15.26 14.96 -12.26
CA GLN A 135 -13.85 15.24 -12.53
C GLN A 135 -13.09 13.95 -12.88
N PRO A 136 -12.13 14.02 -13.83
CA PRO A 136 -11.25 12.88 -14.11
C PRO A 136 -10.48 12.43 -12.89
N CYS A 137 -10.37 11.11 -12.69
CA CYS A 137 -9.54 10.54 -11.64
C CYS A 137 -8.06 10.60 -12.05
N SER A 138 -7.23 11.27 -11.25
CA SER A 138 -5.80 11.43 -11.52
C SER A 138 -5.01 10.11 -11.53
N ASP A 139 -5.49 9.06 -10.87
CA ASP A 139 -4.82 7.76 -10.82
C ASP A 139 -4.68 7.10 -12.20
N LEU A 140 -5.59 7.37 -13.13
CA LEU A 140 -5.51 6.89 -14.51
C LEU A 140 -4.27 7.40 -15.29
N TRP A 141 -3.60 8.44 -14.80
CA TRP A 141 -2.38 9.01 -15.41
C TRP A 141 -1.13 8.84 -14.56
N ARG A 142 -1.26 8.25 -13.34
CA ARG A 142 -0.15 8.17 -12.39
C ARG A 142 0.21 6.78 -11.96
N ARG A 143 -0.73 5.80 -12.03
CA ARG A 143 -0.60 4.50 -11.38
C ARG A 143 -1.09 3.37 -12.25
N MET A 144 -0.54 2.18 -11.97
CA MET A 144 -1.10 0.88 -12.30
C MET A 144 -1.01 0.01 -11.05
N PHE A 145 -1.98 -0.82 -10.84
CA PHE A 145 -2.00 -1.81 -9.75
C PHE A 145 -1.89 -3.21 -10.36
N ILE A 146 -0.99 -4.01 -9.83
CA ILE A 146 -0.76 -5.37 -10.29
C ILE A 146 -1.09 -6.29 -9.12
N TRP A 147 -2.10 -7.12 -9.31
CA TRP A 147 -2.49 -8.10 -8.30
C TRP A 147 -1.52 -9.29 -8.30
N PHE A 148 -1.58 -10.10 -7.24
CA PHE A 148 -0.70 -11.26 -7.04
C PHE A 148 -0.80 -12.31 -8.17
N ASP A 149 -1.92 -12.37 -8.88
CA ASP A 149 -2.15 -13.25 -10.02
C ASP A 149 -1.65 -12.68 -11.36
N GLY A 150 -1.14 -11.44 -11.33
CA GLY A 150 -0.65 -10.71 -12.50
C GLY A 150 -1.70 -9.84 -13.19
N THR A 151 -2.94 -9.80 -12.70
CA THR A 151 -4.00 -8.91 -13.23
C THR A 151 -3.62 -7.45 -13.01
N VAL A 152 -3.75 -6.65 -14.05
CA VAL A 152 -3.42 -5.21 -14.04
C VAL A 152 -4.69 -4.38 -14.03
N ASN A 153 -4.82 -3.56 -12.97
CA ASN A 153 -5.93 -2.65 -12.76
C ASN A 153 -5.49 -1.18 -12.81
N PRO A 154 -6.37 -0.26 -13.23
CA PRO A 154 -6.10 1.17 -13.23
C PRO A 154 -6.11 1.79 -11.81
N CYS A 155 -6.79 1.17 -10.84
CA CYS A 155 -6.84 1.61 -9.45
C CYS A 155 -7.08 0.43 -8.49
N ASP A 156 -6.76 0.63 -7.21
CA ASP A 156 -6.94 -0.35 -6.13
C ASP A 156 -8.38 -0.41 -5.61
N THR A 157 -9.15 0.66 -5.78
CA THR A 157 -10.57 0.71 -5.41
C THR A 157 -11.40 -0.31 -6.21
N ASP A 158 -10.99 -0.62 -7.46
CA ASP A 158 -11.58 -1.68 -8.28
C ASP A 158 -11.07 -3.07 -7.89
N TYR A 159 -11.32 -3.49 -6.65
CA TYR A 159 -10.85 -4.78 -6.13
C TYR A 159 -11.48 -6.01 -6.84
N LYS A 160 -12.61 -5.83 -7.54
CA LYS A 160 -13.23 -6.87 -8.37
C LYS A 160 -12.64 -6.95 -9.78
N SER A 161 -11.70 -6.08 -10.13
CA SER A 161 -11.06 -6.01 -11.45
C SER A 161 -12.03 -5.89 -12.63
N MET A 162 -13.10 -5.13 -12.44
CA MET A 162 -14.10 -4.85 -13.49
C MET A 162 -13.51 -3.99 -14.61
N LEU A 163 -12.50 -3.17 -14.29
CA LEU A 163 -11.80 -2.28 -15.21
C LEU A 163 -10.39 -2.78 -15.56
N LYS A 164 -10.13 -4.08 -15.37
CA LYS A 164 -8.81 -4.66 -15.68
C LYS A 164 -8.38 -4.33 -17.10
N VAL A 165 -7.11 -4.02 -17.28
CA VAL A 165 -6.52 -3.62 -18.57
C VAL A 165 -5.57 -4.65 -19.16
N GLY A 166 -5.37 -5.77 -18.50
CA GLY A 166 -4.56 -6.88 -18.98
C GLY A 166 -3.98 -7.73 -17.85
N ASN A 167 -3.00 -8.58 -18.22
CA ASN A 167 -2.25 -9.40 -17.27
C ASN A 167 -0.76 -9.37 -17.66
N VAL A 168 0.15 -9.25 -16.66
CA VAL A 168 1.60 -9.17 -16.89
C VAL A 168 2.19 -10.44 -17.49
N LYS A 169 1.47 -11.57 -17.43
CA LYS A 169 1.88 -12.83 -18.08
C LYS A 169 1.71 -12.79 -19.59
N ASP A 170 0.81 -11.93 -20.10
CA ASP A 170 0.44 -11.88 -21.50
C ASP A 170 1.19 -10.80 -22.26
N GLN A 171 1.48 -9.66 -21.61
CA GLN A 171 2.12 -8.52 -22.26
C GLN A 171 2.83 -7.57 -21.27
N PRO A 172 3.84 -6.80 -21.74
CA PRO A 172 4.54 -5.82 -20.90
C PRO A 172 3.63 -4.68 -20.41
N LEU A 173 3.92 -4.15 -19.21
CA LEU A 173 3.20 -3.03 -18.60
C LEU A 173 3.14 -1.78 -19.51
N THR A 174 4.23 -1.50 -20.25
CA THR A 174 4.29 -0.36 -21.17
C THR A 174 3.28 -0.45 -22.32
N LYS A 175 2.97 -1.66 -22.78
CA LYS A 175 1.90 -1.88 -23.77
C LYS A 175 0.53 -1.70 -23.14
N MET A 176 0.31 -2.24 -21.93
CA MET A 176 -0.95 -2.08 -21.20
C MET A 176 -1.27 -0.63 -20.87
N TRP A 177 -0.26 0.15 -20.45
CA TRP A 177 -0.41 1.58 -20.16
C TRP A 177 -0.95 2.40 -21.34
N ARG A 178 -0.70 1.91 -22.57
CA ARG A 178 -1.08 2.58 -23.85
C ARG A 178 -2.12 1.82 -24.64
N ASN A 179 -2.70 0.75 -24.09
CA ASN A 179 -3.67 -0.05 -24.81
C ASN A 179 -5.02 0.69 -24.93
N LYS A 180 -5.89 0.13 -25.78
CA LYS A 180 -7.21 0.71 -26.05
C LYS A 180 -8.10 0.80 -24.81
N ASP A 181 -8.01 -0.19 -23.92
CA ASP A 181 -8.86 -0.25 -22.73
C ASP A 181 -8.49 0.84 -21.74
N TYR A 182 -7.19 1.04 -21.50
CA TYR A 182 -6.72 2.13 -20.64
C TYR A 182 -7.03 3.52 -21.23
N ASN A 183 -6.87 3.68 -22.55
CA ASN A 183 -7.17 4.93 -23.22
C ASN A 183 -8.67 5.22 -23.20
N LEU A 184 -9.54 4.23 -23.42
CA LEU A 184 -10.98 4.37 -23.30
C LEU A 184 -11.39 4.84 -21.89
N LEU A 185 -10.80 4.31 -20.84
CA LEU A 185 -11.04 4.78 -19.47
C LEU A 185 -10.67 6.25 -19.30
N ARG A 186 -9.49 6.67 -19.81
CA ARG A 186 -9.05 8.06 -19.76
C ARG A 186 -9.99 8.99 -20.54
N GLU A 187 -10.36 8.62 -21.76
CA GLU A 187 -11.29 9.38 -22.61
C GLU A 187 -12.67 9.53 -21.96
N THR A 188 -13.19 8.45 -21.39
CA THR A 188 -14.47 8.46 -20.66
C THR A 188 -14.42 9.40 -19.45
N HIS A 189 -13.28 9.45 -18.73
CA HIS A 189 -13.11 10.38 -17.63
C HIS A 189 -12.95 11.83 -18.09
N LEU A 190 -12.18 12.08 -19.15
CA LEU A 190 -11.99 13.41 -19.72
C LEU A 190 -13.30 14.00 -20.28
N SER A 191 -14.13 13.16 -20.90
CA SER A 191 -15.46 13.56 -21.39
C SER A 191 -16.53 13.68 -20.30
N LYS A 192 -16.13 13.56 -19.01
CA LYS A 192 -17.03 13.62 -17.82
C LYS A 192 -18.11 12.54 -17.80
N GLN A 193 -17.88 11.42 -18.49
CA GLN A 193 -18.82 10.29 -18.59
C GLN A 193 -18.51 9.16 -17.60
N ARG A 194 -17.68 9.39 -16.58
CA ARG A 194 -17.33 8.38 -15.56
C ARG A 194 -18.55 7.78 -14.83
N LYS A 195 -19.70 8.50 -14.86
CA LYS A 195 -20.96 8.00 -14.30
C LYS A 195 -21.47 6.72 -14.97
N GLY A 196 -21.03 6.41 -16.17
CA GLY A 196 -21.34 5.17 -16.89
C GLY A 196 -20.41 3.99 -16.53
N LEU A 197 -19.35 4.22 -15.77
CA LEU A 197 -18.36 3.19 -15.42
C LEU A 197 -18.51 2.72 -13.97
N SER A 198 -18.72 1.43 -13.77
CA SER A 198 -18.62 0.83 -12.44
C SER A 198 -17.15 0.38 -12.20
N PRO A 199 -16.55 0.66 -11.03
CA PRO A 199 -17.10 1.34 -9.85
C PRO A 199 -16.90 2.88 -9.85
N CYS A 200 -16.37 3.48 -10.92
CA CYS A 200 -16.06 4.93 -10.96
C CYS A 200 -17.28 5.81 -10.70
N ASN A 201 -18.48 5.35 -11.06
CA ASN A 201 -19.75 6.04 -10.82
C ASN A 201 -20.14 6.13 -9.34
N ARG A 202 -19.45 5.42 -8.45
CA ARG A 202 -19.68 5.41 -7.01
C ARG A 202 -18.46 5.93 -6.23
N CYS A 203 -17.33 6.06 -6.90
CA CYS A 203 -16.08 6.50 -6.30
C CYS A 203 -16.02 8.02 -6.19
N VAL A 204 -15.48 8.52 -5.06
CA VAL A 204 -15.30 9.95 -4.77
C VAL A 204 -13.88 10.46 -5.03
N VAL A 205 -12.98 9.59 -5.44
CA VAL A 205 -11.57 9.95 -5.74
C VAL A 205 -11.49 10.72 -7.06
N VAL A 206 -10.63 11.76 -7.06
CA VAL A 206 -10.33 12.62 -8.21
C VAL A 206 -8.84 12.75 -8.45
#